data_dcbcac3bc74f61c3f44479e0a4ac2326
#
_entry.id   dcbcac3bc74f61c3f44479e0a4ac2326
#
_cell.length_a   1.000
_cell.length_b   1.000
_cell.length_c   1.000
_cell.angle_alpha   90.00
_cell.angle_beta   90.00
_cell.angle_gamma   90.00
#
_symmetry.space_group_name_H-M   'P 1'
#
loop_
_entity.id
_entity.type
_entity.pdbx_description
1 polymer ?
#
loop_
_entity_poly.entity_id
_entity_poly.type
_entity_poly.pdbx_seq_one_letter_code
_entity_poly.pdbx_strand_id
1 'polypeptide(L)'
;MARKRPAPRPRKKRAMMQRSTDRRKSGGRRESDRRIPPVRGAERREIGHVVLEVGRAGAARVKRMIYPPGFHWAKDMKPVVGTSHCMHAHVGFLVSGEIHIEYADGCVVEFKAPQVVAIDPGHDGWVVGQEPAVLVEIDFQGETARRLGMPDAHRH
;
A
#
# COMPACT_ATOMS: atom_id res chain seq x y z
N MET A 1 44.95 -10.58 -82.93
CA MET A 1 45.01 -10.12 -81.53
C MET A 1 43.72 -10.48 -80.80
N ALA A 2 43.70 -11.56 -80.08
CA ALA A 2 42.52 -12.09 -79.39
C ALA A 2 42.49 -11.56 -77.93
N ARG A 3 41.44 -10.82 -77.53
CA ARG A 3 41.26 -10.33 -76.17
C ARG A 3 40.67 -11.42 -75.30
N LYS A 4 41.38 -11.87 -74.28
CA LYS A 4 40.92 -12.81 -73.25
C LYS A 4 39.84 -12.16 -72.37
N ARG A 5 38.71 -12.84 -72.19
CA ARG A 5 37.65 -12.43 -71.26
C ARG A 5 38.10 -12.81 -69.82
N PRO A 6 37.83 -11.94 -68.85
CA PRO A 6 38.11 -12.25 -67.42
C PRO A 6 37.09 -13.26 -66.86
N ALA A 7 37.57 -14.12 -65.96
CA ALA A 7 36.83 -15.16 -65.29
C ALA A 7 35.78 -14.61 -64.26
N PRO A 8 34.68 -15.30 -64.05
CA PRO A 8 33.64 -14.87 -63.12
C PRO A 8 34.07 -15.00 -61.65
N ARG A 9 33.73 -13.98 -60.84
CA ARG A 9 34.00 -13.96 -59.40
C ARG A 9 33.11 -14.94 -58.66
N PRO A 10 33.56 -15.59 -57.59
CA PRO A 10 32.78 -16.55 -56.82
C PRO A 10 31.69 -15.80 -55.99
N ARG A 11 30.44 -16.31 -56.05
CA ARG A 11 29.31 -15.88 -55.26
C ARG A 11 29.57 -16.20 -53.77
N LYS A 12 29.62 -15.18 -52.94
CA LYS A 12 29.61 -15.32 -51.47
C LYS A 12 28.28 -15.94 -51.04
N LYS A 13 28.34 -17.14 -50.42
CA LYS A 13 27.20 -17.76 -49.75
C LYS A 13 26.80 -16.88 -48.57
N ARG A 14 25.59 -16.35 -48.62
CA ARG A 14 24.97 -15.60 -47.54
C ARG A 14 24.63 -16.60 -46.44
N ALA A 15 25.36 -16.57 -45.34
CA ALA A 15 25.05 -17.34 -44.14
C ALA A 15 23.69 -16.89 -43.63
N MET A 16 22.75 -17.80 -43.63
CA MET A 16 21.42 -17.62 -43.08
C MET A 16 21.54 -17.65 -41.55
N MET A 17 21.57 -16.46 -40.97
CA MET A 17 21.63 -16.25 -39.53
C MET A 17 20.30 -16.71 -38.94
N GLN A 18 20.30 -17.91 -38.35
CA GLN A 18 19.20 -18.41 -37.54
C GLN A 18 18.96 -17.42 -36.40
N ARG A 19 17.86 -16.67 -36.48
CA ARG A 19 17.35 -15.89 -35.37
C ARG A 19 16.84 -16.85 -34.32
N SER A 20 17.66 -17.10 -33.31
CA SER A 20 17.21 -17.64 -32.04
C SER A 20 16.12 -16.76 -31.50
N THR A 21 14.87 -17.24 -31.50
CA THR A 21 13.75 -16.65 -30.80
C THR A 21 13.96 -16.90 -29.32
N ASP A 22 14.76 -16.05 -28.70
CA ASP A 22 14.85 -15.98 -27.26
C ASP A 22 13.50 -15.47 -26.74
N ARG A 23 12.60 -16.41 -26.49
CA ARG A 23 11.30 -16.18 -25.86
C ARG A 23 11.60 -15.82 -24.41
N ARG A 24 11.94 -14.55 -24.17
CA ARG A 24 11.96 -13.99 -22.82
C ARG A 24 10.61 -14.31 -22.19
N LYS A 25 10.62 -15.31 -21.31
CA LYS A 25 9.54 -15.53 -20.36
C LYS A 25 9.41 -14.21 -19.60
N SER A 26 8.41 -13.42 -19.97
CA SER A 26 7.93 -12.33 -19.15
C SER A 26 7.39 -12.99 -17.88
N GLY A 27 8.28 -13.11 -16.89
CA GLY A 27 7.90 -13.50 -15.54
C GLY A 27 6.82 -12.52 -15.12
N GLY A 28 5.58 -12.97 -15.03
CA GLY A 28 4.47 -12.18 -14.55
C GLY A 28 4.87 -11.63 -13.18
N ARG A 29 5.08 -10.32 -13.11
CA ARG A 29 5.30 -9.59 -11.88
C ARG A 29 4.10 -9.91 -11.01
N ARG A 30 4.32 -10.58 -9.87
CA ARG A 30 3.24 -10.93 -8.95
C ARG A 30 2.54 -9.62 -8.56
N GLU A 31 1.22 -9.62 -8.56
CA GLU A 31 0.38 -8.46 -8.22
C GLU A 31 0.77 -7.85 -6.85
N SER A 32 1.27 -8.68 -5.93
CA SER A 32 1.82 -8.30 -4.63
C SER A 32 3.07 -7.40 -4.68
N ASP A 33 3.71 -7.28 -5.85
CA ASP A 33 4.93 -6.46 -6.04
C ASP A 33 4.62 -5.04 -6.53
N ARG A 34 3.35 -4.66 -6.63
CA ARG A 34 2.92 -3.28 -6.87
C ARG A 34 3.08 -2.48 -5.59
N ARG A 35 4.31 -2.09 -5.30
CA ARG A 35 4.56 -1.12 -4.22
C ARG A 35 3.73 0.12 -4.50
N ILE A 36 2.83 0.43 -3.58
CA ILE A 36 2.04 1.67 -3.63
C ILE A 36 3.05 2.82 -3.64
N PRO A 37 3.08 3.66 -4.72
CA PRO A 37 4.10 4.69 -4.86
C PRO A 37 3.98 5.71 -3.72
N PRO A 38 5.10 6.30 -3.24
CA PRO A 38 5.06 7.30 -2.19
C PRO A 38 4.31 8.55 -2.64
N VAL A 39 3.63 9.21 -1.68
CA VAL A 39 2.97 10.49 -1.90
C VAL A 39 4.02 11.60 -1.97
N ARG A 40 4.00 12.35 -3.07
CA ARG A 40 4.92 13.47 -3.25
C ARG A 40 4.69 14.55 -2.17
N GLY A 41 5.76 14.97 -1.51
CA GLY A 41 5.72 16.00 -0.48
C GLY A 41 5.32 15.51 0.91
N ALA A 42 5.01 14.22 1.08
CA ALA A 42 4.75 13.65 2.39
C ALA A 42 6.04 13.11 3.04
N GLU A 43 6.12 13.24 4.36
CA GLU A 43 7.11 12.54 5.18
C GLU A 43 6.67 11.07 5.27
N ARG A 44 7.57 10.12 4.93
CA ARG A 44 7.30 8.69 4.96
C ARG A 44 8.05 8.00 6.08
N ARG A 45 7.34 7.19 6.85
CA ARG A 45 7.88 6.35 7.93
C ARG A 45 7.28 4.94 7.84
N GLU A 46 7.96 3.99 8.45
CA GLU A 46 7.46 2.64 8.67
C GLU A 46 7.43 2.36 10.17
N ILE A 47 6.30 1.91 10.68
CA ILE A 47 6.07 1.63 12.10
C ILE A 47 5.32 0.31 12.18
N GLY A 48 5.91 -0.73 12.79
CA GLY A 48 5.26 -2.03 12.97
C GLY A 48 4.68 -2.60 11.66
N HIS A 49 5.45 -2.59 10.57
CA HIS A 49 5.05 -3.00 9.21
C HIS A 49 4.03 -2.09 8.51
N VAL A 50 3.51 -1.06 9.20
CA VAL A 50 2.61 -0.07 8.61
C VAL A 50 3.43 1.03 7.97
N VAL A 51 3.13 1.36 6.72
CA VAL A 51 3.72 2.53 6.08
C VAL A 51 2.83 3.73 6.34
N LEU A 52 3.42 4.76 6.94
CA LEU A 52 2.78 6.03 7.25
C LEU A 52 3.38 7.15 6.39
N GLU A 53 2.55 7.87 5.68
CA GLU A 53 2.92 9.08 4.95
C GLU A 53 2.10 10.26 5.46
N VAL A 54 2.79 11.35 5.84
CA VAL A 54 2.19 12.49 6.53
C VAL A 54 2.46 13.79 5.81
N GLY A 55 1.40 14.49 5.44
CA GLY A 55 1.42 15.91 5.09
C GLY A 55 0.88 16.74 6.26
N ARG A 56 1.45 17.92 6.52
CA ARG A 56 1.06 18.80 7.64
C ARG A 56 0.53 20.13 7.14
N ALA A 57 -0.51 20.64 7.83
CA ALA A 57 -1.06 21.97 7.63
C ALA A 57 -1.45 22.56 8.99
N GLY A 58 -0.55 23.34 9.61
CA GLY A 58 -0.72 23.82 10.99
C GLY A 58 -0.81 22.64 11.95
N ALA A 59 -1.88 22.60 12.77
CA ALA A 59 -2.13 21.51 13.72
C ALA A 59 -2.75 20.26 13.06
N ALA A 60 -3.28 20.40 11.85
CA ALA A 60 -3.88 19.29 11.12
C ALA A 60 -2.83 18.50 10.33
N ARG A 61 -3.10 17.20 10.16
CA ARG A 61 -2.31 16.30 9.32
C ARG A 61 -3.24 15.55 8.38
N VAL A 62 -2.79 15.36 7.14
CA VAL A 62 -3.32 14.35 6.24
C VAL A 62 -2.37 13.18 6.25
N LYS A 63 -2.88 12.00 6.52
CA LYS A 63 -2.09 10.77 6.58
C LYS A 63 -2.59 9.78 5.55
N ARG A 64 -1.67 9.06 4.92
CA ARG A 64 -1.96 7.83 4.21
C ARG A 64 -1.30 6.69 4.96
N MET A 65 -2.12 5.79 5.46
CA MET A 65 -1.71 4.56 6.13
C MET A 65 -1.82 3.41 5.15
N ILE A 66 -0.78 2.57 5.06
CA ILE A 66 -0.80 1.35 4.25
C ILE A 66 -0.55 0.19 5.21
N TYR A 67 -1.59 -0.59 5.43
CA TYR A 67 -1.57 -1.77 6.26
C TYR A 67 -1.36 -2.99 5.36
N PRO A 68 -0.29 -3.79 5.54
CA PRO A 68 -0.04 -4.95 4.71
C PRO A 68 -1.06 -6.08 4.99
N PRO A 69 -1.21 -7.05 4.08
CA PRO A 69 -1.94 -8.28 4.36
C PRO A 69 -1.37 -8.97 5.60
N GLY A 70 -2.26 -9.47 6.46
CA GLY A 70 -1.89 -10.10 7.73
C GLY A 70 -1.54 -9.13 8.86
N PHE A 71 -1.66 -7.82 8.63
CA PHE A 71 -1.55 -6.83 9.70
C PHE A 71 -2.61 -7.07 10.77
N HIS A 72 -2.20 -6.95 12.04
CA HIS A 72 -3.08 -6.97 13.20
C HIS A 72 -2.51 -6.01 14.26
N TRP A 73 -3.30 -5.03 14.67
CA TRP A 73 -2.81 -3.97 15.56
C TRP A 73 -2.24 -4.51 16.88
N ALA A 74 -2.94 -5.48 17.51
CA ALA A 74 -2.46 -6.08 18.76
C ALA A 74 -1.10 -6.76 18.61
N LYS A 75 -0.78 -7.28 17.42
CA LYS A 75 0.49 -7.95 17.14
C LYS A 75 1.58 -6.95 16.71
N ASP A 76 1.24 -6.02 15.82
CA ASP A 76 2.23 -5.21 15.10
C ASP A 76 2.43 -3.83 15.73
N MET A 77 1.39 -3.25 16.34
CA MET A 77 1.43 -1.88 16.87
C MET A 77 1.45 -1.82 18.40
N LYS A 78 0.71 -2.69 19.09
CA LYS A 78 0.67 -2.71 20.55
C LYS A 78 2.05 -2.80 21.21
N PRO A 79 3.01 -3.61 20.73
CA PRO A 79 4.35 -3.65 21.30
C PRO A 79 5.12 -2.33 21.16
N VAL A 80 4.79 -1.54 20.13
CA VAL A 80 5.45 -0.26 19.83
C VAL A 80 4.79 0.90 20.60
N VAL A 81 3.45 0.88 20.68
CA VAL A 81 2.65 1.96 21.27
C VAL A 81 2.50 1.80 22.78
N GLY A 82 2.45 0.57 23.30
CA GLY A 82 2.39 0.26 24.73
C GLY A 82 1.00 0.38 25.36
N THR A 83 -0.07 0.63 24.58
CA THR A 83 -1.45 0.64 25.05
C THR A 83 -2.13 -0.71 24.80
N SER A 84 -3.22 -1.01 25.51
CA SER A 84 -3.99 -2.26 25.30
C SER A 84 -4.72 -2.27 23.95
N HIS A 85 -5.18 -1.11 23.50
CA HIS A 85 -5.92 -0.86 22.26
C HIS A 85 -5.40 0.39 21.57
N CYS A 86 -5.73 0.58 20.31
CA CYS A 86 -5.50 1.82 19.59
C CYS A 86 -6.37 2.93 20.20
N MET A 87 -5.72 3.94 20.78
CA MET A 87 -6.39 5.09 21.40
C MET A 87 -6.49 6.28 20.44
N HIS A 88 -6.24 6.06 19.16
CA HIS A 88 -6.35 7.08 18.13
C HIS A 88 -7.71 6.98 17.42
N ALA A 89 -8.38 8.13 17.24
CA ALA A 89 -9.57 8.20 16.40
C ALA A 89 -9.15 8.29 14.93
N HIS A 90 -9.79 7.52 14.06
CA HIS A 90 -9.53 7.54 12.63
C HIS A 90 -10.74 8.10 11.88
N VAL A 91 -10.54 9.17 11.11
CA VAL A 91 -11.58 9.77 10.26
C VAL A 91 -11.03 9.99 8.87
N GLY A 92 -11.64 9.37 7.85
CA GLY A 92 -11.15 9.48 6.50
C GLY A 92 -11.82 8.54 5.51
N PHE A 93 -11.02 8.01 4.60
CA PHE A 93 -11.47 7.14 3.52
C PHE A 93 -10.62 5.89 3.43
N LEU A 94 -11.24 4.73 3.52
CA LEU A 94 -10.62 3.48 3.11
C LEU A 94 -10.65 3.42 1.58
N VAL A 95 -9.47 3.52 0.96
CA VAL A 95 -9.29 3.65 -0.49
C VAL A 95 -9.18 2.29 -1.17
N SER A 96 -8.55 1.33 -0.48
CA SER A 96 -8.43 -0.07 -0.94
C SER A 96 -8.37 -1.04 0.23
N GLY A 97 -8.65 -2.30 -0.04
CA GLY A 97 -8.63 -3.38 0.94
C GLY A 97 -9.84 -3.43 1.86
N GLU A 98 -9.73 -4.24 2.88
CA GLU A 98 -10.77 -4.46 3.90
C GLU A 98 -10.13 -4.52 5.28
N ILE A 99 -10.71 -3.82 6.25
CA ILE A 99 -10.28 -3.82 7.66
C ILE A 99 -11.47 -4.15 8.57
N HIS A 100 -11.21 -4.95 9.57
CA HIS A 100 -12.15 -5.17 10.68
C HIS A 100 -11.60 -4.48 11.92
N ILE A 101 -12.50 -3.90 12.68
CA ILE A 101 -12.23 -3.18 13.92
C ILE A 101 -13.03 -3.86 15.03
N GLU A 102 -12.36 -4.18 16.13
CA GLU A 102 -13.00 -4.74 17.33
C GLU A 102 -12.78 -3.80 18.51
N TYR A 103 -13.85 -3.39 19.15
CA TYR A 103 -13.82 -2.57 20.35
C TYR A 103 -13.71 -3.41 21.61
N ALA A 104 -13.33 -2.77 22.71
CA ALA A 104 -13.14 -3.45 24.02
C ALA A 104 -14.41 -4.12 24.57
N ASP A 105 -15.58 -3.71 24.12
CA ASP A 105 -16.89 -4.30 24.45
C ASP A 105 -17.28 -5.50 23.56
N GLY A 106 -16.42 -5.87 22.60
CA GLY A 106 -16.64 -6.96 21.65
C GLY A 106 -17.44 -6.56 20.40
N CYS A 107 -17.80 -5.27 20.24
CA CYS A 107 -18.42 -4.79 19.02
C CYS A 107 -17.43 -4.88 17.87
N VAL A 108 -17.84 -5.50 16.75
CA VAL A 108 -17.03 -5.59 15.53
C VAL A 108 -17.66 -4.77 14.42
N VAL A 109 -16.86 -3.93 13.77
CA VAL A 109 -17.27 -3.12 12.62
C VAL A 109 -16.36 -3.46 11.44
N GLU A 110 -16.97 -3.71 10.28
CA GLU A 110 -16.28 -4.08 9.05
C GLU A 110 -16.30 -2.91 8.08
N PHE A 111 -15.12 -2.58 7.54
CA PHE A 111 -14.96 -1.55 6.53
C PHE A 111 -14.37 -2.14 5.26
N LYS A 112 -15.07 -2.00 4.14
CA LYS A 112 -14.64 -2.48 2.83
C LYS A 112 -14.56 -1.34 1.84
N ALA A 113 -13.38 -1.16 1.23
CA ALA A 113 -13.15 -0.08 0.27
C ALA A 113 -14.00 -0.17 -1.00
N PRO A 114 -14.38 0.97 -1.59
CA PRO A 114 -14.16 2.34 -1.11
C PRO A 114 -15.24 2.77 -0.09
N GLN A 115 -14.82 3.29 1.05
CA GLN A 115 -15.75 3.66 2.13
C GLN A 115 -15.21 4.80 2.98
N VAL A 116 -16.10 5.69 3.47
CA VAL A 116 -15.81 6.61 4.56
C VAL A 116 -15.66 5.82 5.85
N VAL A 117 -14.68 6.16 6.66
CA VAL A 117 -14.47 5.57 7.97
C VAL A 117 -14.50 6.63 9.06
N ALA A 118 -15.13 6.27 10.17
CA ALA A 118 -15.05 6.98 11.44
C ALA A 118 -14.92 5.91 12.53
N ILE A 119 -13.75 5.83 13.14
CA ILE A 119 -13.39 4.80 14.11
C ILE A 119 -13.00 5.49 15.40
N ASP A 120 -13.74 5.18 16.48
CA ASP A 120 -13.49 5.72 17.80
C ASP A 120 -12.24 5.12 18.45
N PRO A 121 -11.60 5.82 19.41
CA PRO A 121 -10.54 5.25 20.22
C PRO A 121 -10.98 4.01 21.00
N GLY A 122 -10.01 3.16 21.38
CA GLY A 122 -10.26 1.97 22.19
C GLY A 122 -10.54 0.69 21.39
N HIS A 123 -9.96 0.58 20.21
CA HIS A 123 -10.16 -0.54 19.30
C HIS A 123 -8.88 -1.33 19.04
N ASP A 124 -9.04 -2.58 18.64
CA ASP A 124 -8.10 -3.38 17.85
C ASP A 124 -8.52 -3.36 16.38
N GLY A 125 -7.67 -3.85 15.47
CA GLY A 125 -8.02 -3.91 14.07
C GLY A 125 -7.05 -4.76 13.25
N TRP A 126 -7.57 -5.36 12.18
CA TRP A 126 -6.78 -6.21 11.28
C TRP A 126 -7.22 -6.08 9.82
N VAL A 127 -6.29 -6.41 8.93
CA VAL A 127 -6.54 -6.46 7.48
C VAL A 127 -7.11 -7.82 7.12
N VAL A 128 -8.17 -7.81 6.32
CA VAL A 128 -8.81 -9.01 5.77
C VAL A 128 -8.36 -9.24 4.34
N GLY A 129 -8.07 -10.50 4.01
CA GLY A 129 -7.68 -10.91 2.66
C GLY A 129 -6.19 -10.69 2.35
N GLN A 130 -5.88 -10.62 1.04
CA GLN A 130 -4.51 -10.59 0.54
C GLN A 130 -4.11 -9.24 -0.06
N GLU A 131 -5.00 -8.26 -0.01
CA GLU A 131 -4.73 -6.90 -0.49
C GLU A 131 -4.36 -5.99 0.68
N PRO A 132 -3.41 -5.05 0.50
CA PRO A 132 -3.16 -4.02 1.50
C PRO A 132 -4.39 -3.13 1.70
N ALA A 133 -4.69 -2.81 2.94
CA ALA A 133 -5.67 -1.78 3.25
C ALA A 133 -4.99 -0.40 3.22
N VAL A 134 -5.56 0.53 2.47
CA VAL A 134 -5.06 1.90 2.34
C VAL A 134 -6.09 2.87 2.89
N LEU A 135 -5.73 3.50 4.00
CA LEU A 135 -6.56 4.50 4.68
C LEU A 135 -5.94 5.88 4.50
N VAL A 136 -6.73 6.82 3.97
CA VAL A 136 -6.39 8.24 3.94
C VAL A 136 -7.22 8.95 5.00
N GLU A 137 -6.57 9.56 5.97
CA GLU A 137 -7.23 10.17 7.12
C GLU A 137 -6.75 11.58 7.43
N ILE A 138 -7.57 12.33 8.15
CA ILE A 138 -7.27 13.64 8.71
C ILE A 138 -7.21 13.51 10.23
N ASP A 139 -6.15 14.01 10.84
CA ASP A 139 -6.00 14.01 12.28
C ASP A 139 -5.34 15.29 12.82
N PHE A 140 -5.25 15.41 14.16
CA PHE A 140 -4.79 16.59 14.88
C PHE A 140 -3.81 16.24 16.01
N GLN A 141 -2.75 15.49 15.72
CA GLN A 141 -1.68 15.18 16.68
C GLN A 141 -2.16 14.66 18.05
N GLY A 142 -3.10 13.71 18.05
CA GLY A 142 -3.65 13.13 19.28
C GLY A 142 -4.89 13.83 19.84
N GLU A 143 -5.35 14.91 19.20
CA GLU A 143 -6.57 15.61 19.60
C GLU A 143 -7.75 15.36 18.63
N THR A 144 -7.68 14.33 17.78
CA THR A 144 -8.65 14.08 16.71
C THR A 144 -10.06 13.93 17.23
N ALA A 145 -10.27 13.08 18.25
CA ALA A 145 -11.58 12.88 18.85
C ALA A 145 -12.17 14.20 19.36
N ARG A 146 -11.42 14.96 20.14
CA ARG A 146 -11.84 16.25 20.70
C ARG A 146 -12.16 17.29 19.61
N ARG A 147 -11.27 17.42 18.60
CA ARG A 147 -11.43 18.44 17.54
C ARG A 147 -12.55 18.15 16.57
N LEU A 148 -12.86 16.88 16.36
CA LEU A 148 -13.94 16.43 15.48
C LEU A 148 -15.25 16.15 16.24
N GLY A 149 -15.28 16.38 17.56
CA GLY A 149 -16.47 16.11 18.38
C GLY A 149 -16.82 14.63 18.48
N MET A 150 -15.86 13.75 18.28
CA MET A 150 -16.03 12.31 18.43
C MET A 150 -16.00 11.92 19.91
N PRO A 151 -16.61 10.79 20.30
CA PRO A 151 -16.45 10.26 21.66
C PRO A 151 -15.01 9.84 21.93
N ASP A 152 -14.60 9.86 23.20
CA ASP A 152 -13.26 9.41 23.64
C ASP A 152 -13.08 7.89 23.57
N ALA A 153 -14.18 7.16 23.51
CA ALA A 153 -14.24 5.72 23.33
C ALA A 153 -15.55 5.32 22.68
N HIS A 154 -15.56 4.18 22.03
CA HIS A 154 -16.75 3.62 21.37
C HIS A 154 -17.90 3.50 22.37
N ARG A 155 -19.09 3.96 21.96
CA ARG A 155 -20.34 3.88 22.75
C ARG A 155 -21.45 3.40 21.82
N HIS A 156 -22.25 2.48 22.34
CA HIS A 156 -23.49 2.03 21.70
C HIS A 156 -24.64 3.01 21.92
#